data_7b89afeffea0f1db61499f7238c9d11a
#
_entry.id   7b89afeffea0f1db61499f7238c9d11a
#
_cell.length_a   1.000
_cell.length_b   1.000
_cell.length_c   1.000
_cell.angle_alpha   90.00
_cell.angle_beta   90.00
_cell.angle_gamma   90.00
#
_symmetry.space_group_name_H-M   'P 1'
#
loop_
_entity.id
_entity.type
_entity.pdbx_description
1 polymer ?
#
loop_
_entity_poly.entity_id
_entity_poly.type
_entity_poly.pdbx_seq_one_letter_code
_entity_poly.pdbx_strand_id
1 'polypeptide(L)'
;MVETDQLYHIVHEAVERFAIMEFDGSRNEINHVKVREWLERNYPNKNQKIKQMNPLLLTDGYKTGHHQQYPKGTTLVYSNFTPRSNRYAPKGCDQVVSFGQQMVMQQLHETFERDFFSRPKSEVCGEMKRELSLYLSTDYDTSHFEALHDLGYLPIHVKALPEGSLVPIKVPVLTIYNTHPDFYWVTNYLETILSNLLWKPMTSATIAHQYRKVLTKWMEKTDAERAWFIDWQGHDFSMRGMDSAEAVISSGLAHLTSFSGTDGLPAIYGARKFYGETGFVGGSVNATEHSVMCAGTKDDEIETFRNLMNTYPTGILSIVSDTWDLWKVCTEHIVTLKEEILARDGKVVIRPDSGDPVDIICGKRWNDEQNPYDENVDAIEKGVIELLWDVFGGTINNQGFKVLDSHIGAIYGDSITIERADEICKRLAAKGFASTNVVLGIGSFTYQYNTRDTFGFAMKATYVEIQNQKLSGVSTEGREIFKDPITDDGTKKSATGLLRVETDTDGNYKLFDKVSWAFENSGSLQTIYCNGKFENTTTLTKIRESLKNILTPQLT
;
A
#
# COMPACT_ATOMS: atom_id res chain seq x y z
N MET A 1 -21.69 -24.65 10.07
CA MET A 1 -22.15 -23.53 10.91
C MET A 1 -23.03 -24.14 12.00
N VAL A 2 -22.65 -23.99 13.26
CA VAL A 2 -23.62 -24.20 14.35
C VAL A 2 -24.53 -23.00 14.28
N GLU A 3 -25.83 -23.21 14.06
CA GLU A 3 -26.78 -22.11 14.00
C GLU A 3 -26.65 -21.26 15.27
N THR A 4 -26.75 -19.96 15.15
CA THR A 4 -26.60 -19.00 16.27
C THR A 4 -27.48 -19.37 17.48
N ASP A 5 -28.63 -19.98 17.23
CA ASP A 5 -29.54 -20.50 18.24
C ASP A 5 -28.96 -21.71 18.99
N GLN A 6 -28.19 -22.59 18.35
CA GLN A 6 -27.51 -23.70 19.03
C GLN A 6 -26.40 -23.22 19.95
N LEU A 7 -25.65 -22.21 19.54
CA LEU A 7 -24.58 -21.61 20.35
C LEU A 7 -25.18 -20.91 21.58
N TYR A 8 -26.31 -20.22 21.41
CA TYR A 8 -27.05 -19.57 22.51
C TYR A 8 -27.57 -20.60 23.52
N HIS A 9 -28.16 -21.70 23.06
CA HIS A 9 -28.62 -22.79 23.93
C HIS A 9 -27.47 -23.46 24.69
N ILE A 10 -26.33 -23.71 24.04
CA ILE A 10 -25.16 -24.32 24.68
C ILE A 10 -24.61 -23.41 25.78
N VAL A 11 -24.48 -22.11 25.50
CA VAL A 11 -23.99 -21.12 26.47
C VAL A 11 -25.00 -20.95 27.62
N HIS A 12 -26.29 -20.92 27.32
CA HIS A 12 -27.35 -20.78 28.34
C HIS A 12 -27.40 -22.01 29.24
N GLU A 13 -27.36 -23.23 28.70
CA GLU A 13 -27.32 -24.49 29.47
C GLU A 13 -26.06 -24.59 30.34
N ALA A 14 -24.91 -24.16 29.84
CA ALA A 14 -23.67 -24.09 30.61
C ALA A 14 -23.80 -23.11 31.79
N VAL A 15 -24.31 -21.91 31.53
CA VAL A 15 -24.50 -20.88 32.56
C VAL A 15 -25.52 -21.32 33.61
N GLU A 16 -26.69 -21.90 33.23
CA GLU A 16 -27.67 -22.40 34.19
C GLU A 16 -27.13 -23.55 35.05
N ARG A 17 -26.38 -24.48 34.43
CA ARG A 17 -25.86 -25.66 35.15
C ARG A 17 -24.77 -25.28 36.16
N PHE A 18 -23.98 -24.26 35.92
CA PHE A 18 -22.93 -23.78 36.82
C PHE A 18 -23.44 -22.74 37.82
N ALA A 19 -24.47 -21.97 37.49
CA ALA A 19 -25.16 -21.09 38.43
C ALA A 19 -25.94 -21.87 39.51
N ILE A 20 -26.48 -23.07 39.21
CA ILE A 20 -27.24 -23.92 40.13
C ILE A 20 -26.32 -24.73 41.10
N MET A 21 -25.04 -24.92 40.77
CA MET A 21 -24.12 -25.75 41.58
C MET A 21 -23.35 -24.99 42.67
N GLU A 22 -23.44 -23.67 42.78
CA GLU A 22 -22.78 -22.87 43.82
C GLU A 22 -23.74 -21.81 44.43
N PHE A 23 -24.87 -22.28 45.03
CA PHE A 23 -25.66 -21.44 45.92
C PHE A 23 -25.17 -21.67 47.37
N ASP A 24 -24.01 -21.19 47.70
CA ASP A 24 -23.60 -20.78 49.02
C ASP A 24 -23.31 -19.27 48.97
N GLY A 25 -24.17 -18.54 49.59
CA GLY A 25 -24.47 -17.11 49.71
C GLY A 25 -23.37 -16.07 49.68
N SER A 26 -22.25 -16.26 48.98
CA SER A 26 -21.21 -15.23 48.83
C SER A 26 -20.46 -15.31 47.48
N ARG A 27 -20.83 -14.36 46.64
CA ARG A 27 -20.24 -13.97 45.36
C ARG A 27 -20.67 -14.72 44.08
N ASN A 28 -21.38 -14.00 43.22
CA ASN A 28 -21.70 -14.31 41.83
C ASN A 28 -20.43 -14.26 40.91
N GLU A 29 -19.44 -15.07 41.14
CA GLU A 29 -18.34 -15.27 40.19
C GLU A 29 -18.55 -16.64 39.52
N ILE A 30 -18.99 -16.63 38.26
CA ILE A 30 -18.99 -17.81 37.40
C ILE A 30 -17.55 -18.33 37.36
N ASN A 31 -17.34 -19.57 37.82
CA ASN A 31 -16.02 -20.17 37.75
C ASN A 31 -15.66 -20.53 36.30
N HIS A 32 -15.06 -19.59 35.61
CA HIS A 32 -14.67 -19.70 34.20
C HIS A 32 -13.82 -20.95 33.90
N VAL A 33 -13.08 -21.49 34.89
CA VAL A 33 -12.28 -22.70 34.73
C VAL A 33 -13.18 -23.91 34.60
N LYS A 34 -14.20 -24.07 35.48
CA LYS A 34 -15.16 -25.20 35.44
C LYS A 34 -16.07 -25.14 34.23
N VAL A 35 -16.46 -23.93 33.79
CA VAL A 35 -17.21 -23.75 32.54
C VAL A 35 -16.34 -24.18 31.34
N ARG A 36 -15.08 -23.82 31.33
CA ARG A 36 -14.13 -24.22 30.28
C ARG A 36 -13.93 -25.74 30.26
N GLU A 37 -13.68 -26.36 31.41
CA GLU A 37 -13.52 -27.83 31.52
C GLU A 37 -14.77 -28.58 31.12
N TRP A 38 -15.96 -28.05 31.43
CA TRP A 38 -17.23 -28.65 31.02
C TRP A 38 -17.45 -28.51 29.51
N LEU A 39 -17.18 -27.34 28.94
CA LEU A 39 -17.23 -27.12 27.49
C LEU A 39 -16.24 -28.04 26.77
N GLU A 40 -15.03 -28.20 27.27
CA GLU A 40 -14.01 -29.09 26.71
C GLU A 40 -14.40 -30.58 26.79
N ARG A 41 -15.11 -30.97 27.83
CA ARG A 41 -15.56 -32.38 28.05
C ARG A 41 -16.82 -32.76 27.30
N ASN A 42 -17.79 -31.86 27.20
CA ASN A 42 -19.12 -32.17 26.62
C ASN A 42 -19.21 -31.71 25.15
N TYR A 43 -18.44 -30.75 24.80
CA TYR A 43 -18.21 -30.29 23.43
C TYR A 43 -16.70 -30.33 23.21
N PRO A 44 -16.10 -31.57 23.13
CA PRO A 44 -14.68 -31.71 22.93
C PRO A 44 -14.35 -30.88 21.70
N ASN A 45 -13.56 -29.87 21.97
CA ASN A 45 -13.20 -28.87 21.00
C ASN A 45 -12.90 -29.59 19.69
N LYS A 46 -13.84 -29.55 18.79
CA LYS A 46 -13.42 -29.28 17.47
C LYS A 46 -12.76 -27.89 17.59
N ASN A 47 -11.51 -27.84 18.09
CA ASN A 47 -10.57 -26.82 17.77
C ASN A 47 -10.42 -26.85 16.25
N GLN A 48 -11.49 -26.48 15.59
CA GLN A 48 -11.35 -25.85 14.31
C GLN A 48 -10.62 -24.55 14.67
N LYS A 49 -9.27 -24.60 14.77
CA LYS A 49 -8.44 -23.50 14.26
C LYS A 49 -9.23 -23.02 13.07
N ILE A 50 -9.65 -21.77 13.07
CA ILE A 50 -10.31 -21.18 11.89
C ILE A 50 -9.48 -21.69 10.73
N LYS A 51 -10.05 -22.66 9.97
CA LYS A 51 -9.27 -23.33 8.92
C LYS A 51 -8.90 -22.23 7.98
N GLN A 52 -7.63 -21.95 7.87
CA GLN A 52 -7.17 -20.96 6.93
C GLN A 52 -7.62 -21.40 5.55
N MET A 53 -8.05 -20.47 4.75
CA MET A 53 -8.59 -20.74 3.42
C MET A 53 -7.55 -21.52 2.59
N ASN A 54 -7.98 -22.60 1.95
CA ASN A 54 -7.14 -23.35 1.03
C ASN A 54 -6.68 -22.43 -0.09
N PRO A 55 -5.36 -22.24 -0.33
CA PRO A 55 -4.87 -21.28 -1.31
C PRO A 55 -5.25 -21.62 -2.76
N LEU A 56 -5.64 -22.85 -3.04
CA LEU A 56 -6.20 -23.21 -4.36
C LEU A 56 -7.57 -22.57 -4.63
N LEU A 57 -8.26 -22.04 -3.61
CA LEU A 57 -9.48 -21.24 -3.76
C LEU A 57 -9.20 -19.76 -4.14
N LEU A 58 -7.94 -19.31 -4.10
CA LEU A 58 -7.56 -17.94 -4.45
C LEU A 58 -7.48 -17.73 -5.97
N THR A 59 -8.50 -18.16 -6.69
CA THR A 59 -8.59 -18.04 -8.15
C THR A 59 -10.03 -17.81 -8.62
N ASP A 60 -10.20 -17.40 -9.88
CA ASP A 60 -11.53 -17.32 -10.47
C ASP A 60 -12.02 -18.75 -10.85
N GLY A 61 -13.30 -19.03 -10.57
CA GLY A 61 -13.85 -20.37 -10.75
C GLY A 61 -13.67 -20.98 -12.15
N TYR A 62 -13.72 -20.17 -13.21
CA TYR A 62 -13.50 -20.68 -14.59
C TYR A 62 -12.08 -21.20 -14.85
N LYS A 63 -11.10 -20.81 -14.02
CA LYS A 63 -9.70 -21.28 -14.15
C LYS A 63 -9.50 -22.72 -13.69
N THR A 64 -10.42 -23.25 -12.90
CA THR A 64 -10.34 -24.62 -12.39
C THR A 64 -10.42 -25.66 -13.51
N GLY A 65 -11.00 -25.32 -14.67
CA GLY A 65 -11.07 -26.18 -15.85
C GLY A 65 -9.92 -26.00 -16.86
N HIS A 66 -9.05 -25.01 -16.71
CA HIS A 66 -8.05 -24.67 -17.72
C HIS A 66 -7.03 -25.79 -17.98
N HIS A 67 -6.70 -26.63 -16.97
CA HIS A 67 -5.81 -27.78 -17.13
C HIS A 67 -6.29 -28.77 -18.19
N GLN A 68 -7.60 -28.83 -18.47
CA GLN A 68 -8.20 -29.68 -19.52
C GLN A 68 -8.49 -28.91 -20.81
N GLN A 69 -8.49 -27.58 -20.78
CA GLN A 69 -8.89 -26.74 -21.92
C GLN A 69 -7.71 -26.32 -22.81
N TYR A 70 -6.49 -26.33 -22.28
CA TYR A 70 -5.32 -26.13 -23.11
C TYR A 70 -5.17 -27.26 -24.13
N PRO A 71 -4.57 -27.01 -25.32
CA PRO A 71 -4.30 -28.03 -26.30
C PRO A 71 -3.55 -29.24 -25.69
N LYS A 72 -3.94 -30.44 -26.09
CA LYS A 72 -3.27 -31.66 -25.62
C LYS A 72 -1.76 -31.61 -25.93
N GLY A 73 -0.94 -31.92 -24.94
CA GLY A 73 0.51 -31.86 -25.02
C GLY A 73 1.10 -30.49 -24.64
N THR A 74 0.30 -29.53 -24.14
CA THR A 74 0.83 -28.29 -23.58
C THR A 74 1.77 -28.61 -22.41
N THR A 75 2.96 -28.02 -22.43
CA THR A 75 4.00 -28.21 -21.42
C THR A 75 4.49 -26.93 -20.76
N LEU A 76 4.21 -25.77 -21.39
CA LEU A 76 4.60 -24.48 -20.86
C LEU A 76 3.55 -23.43 -21.20
N VAL A 77 3.28 -22.57 -20.22
CA VAL A 77 2.51 -21.33 -20.37
C VAL A 77 3.34 -20.18 -19.82
N TYR A 78 3.60 -19.17 -20.65
CA TYR A 78 4.35 -17.97 -20.31
C TYR A 78 3.41 -16.77 -20.27
N SER A 79 3.41 -16.06 -19.16
CA SER A 79 2.56 -14.89 -18.92
C SER A 79 3.39 -13.70 -18.43
N ASN A 80 2.81 -12.50 -18.56
CA ASN A 80 3.41 -11.26 -18.08
C ASN A 80 2.39 -10.39 -17.34
N PHE A 81 2.87 -9.54 -16.42
CA PHE A 81 2.08 -8.53 -15.72
C PHE A 81 2.50 -7.14 -16.19
N THR A 82 1.54 -6.39 -16.75
CA THR A 82 1.84 -5.15 -17.47
C THR A 82 0.83 -4.04 -17.13
N PRO A 83 1.28 -2.80 -16.81
CA PRO A 83 0.44 -1.60 -16.81
C PRO A 83 0.12 -1.23 -18.27
N ARG A 84 -1.15 -1.25 -18.67
CA ARG A 84 -1.53 -1.10 -20.08
C ARG A 84 -2.09 0.26 -20.46
N SER A 85 -2.48 1.06 -19.46
CA SER A 85 -3.15 2.34 -19.67
C SER A 85 -2.93 3.25 -18.46
N ASN A 86 -2.88 4.54 -18.69
CA ASN A 86 -2.88 5.58 -17.65
C ASN A 86 -4.16 6.43 -17.71
N ARG A 87 -5.23 5.91 -18.33
CA ARG A 87 -6.48 6.67 -18.57
C ARG A 87 -7.11 7.19 -17.26
N TYR A 88 -7.01 6.42 -16.19
CA TYR A 88 -7.55 6.77 -14.87
C TYR A 88 -6.47 7.12 -13.85
N ALA A 89 -5.23 7.25 -14.30
CA ALA A 89 -4.11 7.66 -13.46
C ALA A 89 -4.13 9.18 -13.20
N PRO A 90 -3.42 9.66 -12.19
CA PRO A 90 -3.19 11.09 -12.01
C PRO A 90 -2.60 11.72 -13.28
N LYS A 91 -2.98 12.97 -13.56
CA LYS A 91 -2.56 13.68 -14.77
C LYS A 91 -1.02 13.74 -14.88
N GLY A 92 -0.52 13.42 -16.07
CA GLY A 92 0.92 13.42 -16.36
C GLY A 92 1.69 12.22 -15.81
N CYS A 93 0.98 11.16 -15.37
CA CYS A 93 1.57 9.91 -14.92
C CYS A 93 1.61 8.90 -16.08
N ASP A 94 2.75 8.74 -16.72
CA ASP A 94 3.00 7.87 -17.89
C ASP A 94 3.89 6.67 -17.58
N GLN A 95 4.34 6.55 -16.34
CA GLN A 95 5.16 5.46 -15.81
C GLN A 95 4.58 4.98 -14.48
N VAL A 96 4.87 3.74 -14.12
CA VAL A 96 4.57 3.18 -12.79
C VAL A 96 5.86 2.87 -12.04
N VAL A 97 5.81 2.92 -10.72
CA VAL A 97 6.88 2.40 -9.86
C VAL A 97 6.77 0.89 -9.78
N SER A 98 7.81 0.17 -10.19
CA SER A 98 7.97 -1.25 -9.92
C SER A 98 8.15 -1.47 -8.43
N PHE A 99 7.15 -2.05 -7.75
CA PHE A 99 7.17 -2.23 -6.31
C PHE A 99 6.23 -3.33 -5.82
N GLY A 100 6.65 -4.04 -4.78
CA GLY A 100 5.83 -5.01 -4.05
C GLY A 100 5.93 -6.45 -4.56
N GLN A 101 6.67 -6.73 -5.63
CA GLN A 101 6.82 -8.08 -6.17
C GLN A 101 7.49 -9.02 -5.18
N GLN A 102 8.54 -8.56 -4.48
CA GLN A 102 9.22 -9.33 -3.43
C GLN A 102 8.27 -9.71 -2.30
N MET A 103 7.51 -8.73 -1.79
CA MET A 103 6.50 -8.94 -0.75
C MET A 103 5.43 -9.95 -1.20
N VAL A 104 4.87 -9.77 -2.40
CA VAL A 104 3.80 -10.61 -2.94
C VAL A 104 4.27 -12.05 -3.14
N MET A 105 5.46 -12.26 -3.67
CA MET A 105 6.01 -13.60 -3.84
C MET A 105 6.28 -14.30 -2.50
N GLN A 106 6.74 -13.56 -1.48
CA GLN A 106 6.91 -14.12 -0.13
C GLN A 106 5.55 -14.50 0.50
N GLN A 107 4.54 -13.64 0.38
CA GLN A 107 3.19 -13.93 0.87
C GLN A 107 2.59 -15.15 0.18
N LEU A 108 2.71 -15.25 -1.15
CA LEU A 108 2.22 -16.39 -1.92
C LEU A 108 2.92 -17.68 -1.49
N HIS A 109 4.25 -17.66 -1.43
CA HIS A 109 5.06 -18.80 -0.99
C HIS A 109 4.65 -19.26 0.43
N GLU A 110 4.67 -18.36 1.42
CA GLU A 110 4.29 -18.67 2.80
C GLU A 110 2.86 -19.25 2.89
N THR A 111 1.94 -18.73 2.09
CA THR A 111 0.55 -19.19 2.07
C THR A 111 0.44 -20.62 1.53
N PHE A 112 1.11 -20.92 0.41
CA PHE A 112 1.11 -22.28 -0.15
C PHE A 112 1.86 -23.25 0.74
N GLU A 113 3.01 -22.88 1.32
CA GLU A 113 3.75 -23.73 2.25
C GLU A 113 2.92 -24.09 3.48
N ARG A 114 2.31 -23.10 4.13
CA ARG A 114 1.56 -23.27 5.37
C ARG A 114 0.21 -23.98 5.16
N ASP A 115 -0.54 -23.55 4.13
CA ASP A 115 -1.96 -23.87 4.01
C ASP A 115 -2.26 -24.95 2.94
N PHE A 116 -1.25 -25.33 2.15
CA PHE A 116 -1.36 -26.40 1.15
C PHE A 116 -0.32 -27.50 1.36
N PHE A 117 0.98 -27.22 1.18
CA PHE A 117 2.02 -28.26 1.20
C PHE A 117 2.25 -28.87 2.59
N SER A 118 2.15 -28.10 3.67
CA SER A 118 2.33 -28.60 5.05
C SER A 118 1.07 -29.30 5.62
N ARG A 119 -0.07 -29.21 4.94
CA ARG A 119 -1.31 -29.91 5.35
C ARG A 119 -1.40 -31.29 4.70
N PRO A 120 -2.09 -32.27 5.33
CA PRO A 120 -2.29 -33.57 4.71
C PRO A 120 -2.96 -33.47 3.32
N LYS A 121 -2.39 -34.12 2.31
CA LYS A 121 -2.92 -34.14 0.93
C LYS A 121 -4.42 -34.48 0.87
N SER A 122 -4.82 -35.54 1.58
CA SER A 122 -6.23 -35.95 1.64
C SER A 122 -7.17 -34.90 2.21
N GLU A 123 -6.67 -34.02 3.09
CA GLU A 123 -7.45 -32.93 3.65
C GLU A 123 -7.63 -31.80 2.62
N VAL A 124 -6.50 -31.24 2.09
CA VAL A 124 -6.55 -30.07 1.20
C VAL A 124 -7.16 -30.39 -0.16
N CYS A 125 -6.84 -31.56 -0.75
CA CYS A 125 -7.44 -31.98 -2.01
C CYS A 125 -8.90 -32.44 -1.81
N GLY A 126 -9.22 -33.06 -0.67
CA GLY A 126 -10.61 -33.38 -0.30
C GLY A 126 -11.50 -32.14 -0.09
N GLU A 127 -10.96 -31.06 0.45
CA GLU A 127 -11.62 -29.75 0.49
C GLU A 127 -11.92 -29.25 -0.92
N MET A 128 -10.92 -29.24 -1.80
CA MET A 128 -11.08 -28.79 -3.18
C MET A 128 -12.10 -29.64 -3.95
N LYS A 129 -12.04 -30.98 -3.81
CA LYS A 129 -13.00 -31.87 -4.43
C LYS A 129 -14.43 -31.51 -4.01
N ARG A 130 -14.68 -31.38 -2.71
CA ARG A 130 -16.00 -31.03 -2.18
C ARG A 130 -16.48 -29.68 -2.70
N GLU A 131 -15.66 -28.62 -2.54
CA GLU A 131 -16.05 -27.27 -2.91
C GLU A 131 -16.30 -27.16 -4.42
N LEU A 132 -15.40 -27.68 -5.26
CA LEU A 132 -15.53 -27.57 -6.71
C LEU A 132 -16.62 -28.49 -7.27
N SER A 133 -16.88 -29.68 -6.66
CA SER A 133 -17.99 -30.52 -7.06
C SER A 133 -19.34 -29.85 -6.80
N LEU A 134 -19.48 -29.15 -5.67
CA LEU A 134 -20.68 -28.35 -5.37
C LEU A 134 -20.79 -27.13 -6.31
N TYR A 135 -19.69 -26.39 -6.48
CA TYR A 135 -19.66 -25.16 -7.28
C TYR A 135 -19.97 -25.42 -8.76
N LEU A 136 -19.44 -26.52 -9.34
CA LEU A 136 -19.63 -26.88 -10.74
C LEU A 136 -20.77 -27.88 -10.98
N SER A 137 -21.42 -28.36 -9.89
CA SER A 137 -22.46 -29.40 -9.95
C SER A 137 -22.01 -30.66 -10.70
N THR A 138 -20.79 -31.14 -10.44
CA THR A 138 -20.19 -32.33 -11.07
C THR A 138 -19.24 -33.03 -10.09
N ASP A 139 -18.87 -34.29 -10.37
CA ASP A 139 -17.78 -34.95 -9.63
C ASP A 139 -16.43 -34.42 -10.17
N TYR A 140 -15.84 -33.45 -9.43
CA TYR A 140 -14.62 -32.78 -9.85
C TYR A 140 -13.37 -33.66 -9.62
N ASP A 141 -12.53 -33.80 -10.63
CA ASP A 141 -11.25 -34.51 -10.55
C ASP A 141 -10.15 -33.61 -9.96
N THR A 142 -9.56 -34.01 -8.84
CA THR A 142 -8.49 -33.31 -8.13
C THR A 142 -7.09 -33.86 -8.39
N SER A 143 -6.93 -34.80 -9.31
CA SER A 143 -5.65 -35.51 -9.55
C SER A 143 -4.49 -34.55 -9.82
N HIS A 144 -4.72 -33.46 -10.53
CA HIS A 144 -3.71 -32.43 -10.82
C HIS A 144 -3.31 -31.63 -9.57
N PHE A 145 -4.22 -31.41 -8.60
CA PHE A 145 -3.90 -30.80 -7.31
C PHE A 145 -3.14 -31.76 -6.40
N GLU A 146 -3.50 -33.05 -6.44
CA GLU A 146 -2.79 -34.10 -5.70
C GLU A 146 -1.35 -34.25 -6.21
N ALA A 147 -1.15 -34.21 -7.53
CA ALA A 147 0.16 -34.22 -8.15
C ALA A 147 0.99 -32.96 -7.76
N LEU A 148 0.37 -31.79 -7.70
CA LEU A 148 1.05 -30.58 -7.24
C LEU A 148 1.45 -30.69 -5.77
N HIS A 149 0.60 -31.27 -4.91
CA HIS A 149 0.93 -31.51 -3.51
C HIS A 149 2.10 -32.49 -3.37
N ASP A 150 2.13 -33.56 -4.17
CA ASP A 150 3.22 -34.55 -4.17
C ASP A 150 4.56 -33.94 -4.66
N LEU A 151 4.51 -32.96 -5.56
CA LEU A 151 5.70 -32.21 -5.98
C LEU A 151 6.30 -31.38 -4.84
N GLY A 152 5.48 -30.86 -3.93
CA GLY A 152 5.90 -30.21 -2.69
C GLY A 152 6.38 -28.76 -2.81
N TYR A 153 6.22 -28.11 -3.97
CA TYR A 153 6.54 -26.71 -4.18
C TYR A 153 5.77 -26.13 -5.37
N LEU A 154 5.68 -24.80 -5.47
CA LEU A 154 5.14 -24.11 -6.64
C LEU A 154 6.16 -24.16 -7.80
N PRO A 155 5.88 -24.91 -8.89
CA PRO A 155 6.81 -25.09 -10.01
C PRO A 155 6.73 -23.90 -10.98
N ILE A 156 7.12 -22.72 -10.53
CA ILE A 156 7.09 -21.48 -11.32
C ILE A 156 8.44 -20.77 -11.28
N HIS A 157 8.72 -20.06 -12.36
CA HIS A 157 9.82 -19.12 -12.47
C HIS A 157 9.23 -17.72 -12.68
N VAL A 158 9.60 -16.77 -11.82
CA VAL A 158 9.14 -15.39 -11.87
C VAL A 158 10.33 -14.45 -12.01
N LYS A 159 10.29 -13.63 -13.05
CA LYS A 159 11.24 -12.54 -13.27
C LYS A 159 10.54 -11.21 -13.15
N ALA A 160 11.20 -10.20 -12.60
CA ALA A 160 10.66 -8.86 -12.49
C ALA A 160 11.72 -7.79 -12.76
N LEU A 161 11.28 -6.58 -13.09
CA LEU A 161 12.14 -5.40 -13.08
C LEU A 161 12.50 -5.05 -11.64
N PRO A 162 13.69 -4.51 -11.38
CA PRO A 162 14.10 -4.11 -10.03
C PRO A 162 13.06 -3.19 -9.35
N GLU A 163 12.75 -3.44 -8.09
CA GLU A 163 11.88 -2.56 -7.32
C GLU A 163 12.55 -1.17 -7.14
N GLY A 164 11.76 -0.11 -7.23
CA GLY A 164 12.25 1.27 -7.27
C GLY A 164 12.53 1.79 -8.69
N SER A 165 12.28 0.98 -9.74
CA SER A 165 12.38 1.42 -11.13
C SER A 165 11.10 2.12 -11.60
N LEU A 166 11.24 3.12 -12.48
CA LEU A 166 10.12 3.72 -13.22
C LEU A 166 9.90 2.96 -14.53
N VAL A 167 8.73 2.40 -14.70
CA VAL A 167 8.38 1.52 -15.82
C VAL A 167 7.33 2.19 -16.71
N PRO A 168 7.61 2.44 -17.99
CA PRO A 168 6.64 3.02 -18.92
C PRO A 168 5.38 2.16 -19.08
N ILE A 169 4.26 2.81 -19.33
CA ILE A 169 3.01 2.12 -19.69
C ILE A 169 3.26 1.22 -20.90
N LYS A 170 2.68 0.01 -20.90
CA LYS A 170 2.83 -1.09 -21.87
C LYS A 170 4.15 -1.85 -21.81
N VAL A 171 5.05 -1.55 -20.87
CA VAL A 171 6.22 -2.37 -20.58
C VAL A 171 5.88 -3.34 -19.44
N PRO A 172 6.15 -4.65 -19.57
CA PRO A 172 5.88 -5.62 -18.51
C PRO A 172 6.80 -5.39 -17.30
N VAL A 173 6.20 -5.42 -16.11
CA VAL A 173 6.92 -5.30 -14.85
C VAL A 173 7.43 -6.67 -14.40
N LEU A 174 6.70 -7.73 -14.79
CA LEU A 174 6.96 -9.10 -14.36
C LEU A 174 6.58 -10.09 -15.45
N THR A 175 7.34 -11.20 -15.53
CA THR A 175 7.02 -12.39 -16.31
C THR A 175 6.99 -13.63 -15.42
N ILE A 176 6.17 -14.61 -15.78
CA ILE A 176 6.00 -15.86 -15.04
C ILE A 176 5.75 -17.02 -16.00
N TYR A 177 6.37 -18.18 -15.74
CA TYR A 177 6.09 -19.42 -16.44
C TYR A 177 6.32 -20.63 -15.53
N ASN A 178 5.72 -21.78 -15.88
CA ASN A 178 5.92 -23.02 -15.15
C ASN A 178 7.29 -23.64 -15.47
N THR A 179 7.91 -24.27 -14.47
CA THR A 179 9.22 -24.94 -14.59
C THR A 179 9.11 -26.45 -14.79
N HIS A 180 7.92 -27.03 -14.59
CA HIS A 180 7.66 -28.44 -14.76
C HIS A 180 6.52 -28.65 -15.78
N PRO A 181 6.69 -29.53 -16.79
CA PRO A 181 5.76 -29.65 -17.91
C PRO A 181 4.34 -30.08 -17.52
N ASP A 182 4.18 -30.88 -16.48
CA ASP A 182 2.86 -31.35 -16.03
C ASP A 182 2.05 -30.26 -15.32
N PHE A 183 2.70 -29.17 -14.94
CA PHE A 183 2.07 -28.07 -14.20
C PHE A 183 1.95 -26.77 -15.02
N TYR A 184 1.84 -26.86 -16.35
CA TYR A 184 1.64 -25.72 -17.24
C TYR A 184 0.43 -24.86 -16.85
N TRP A 185 -0.58 -25.48 -16.27
CA TRP A 185 -1.82 -24.82 -15.84
C TRP A 185 -1.62 -23.87 -14.63
N VAL A 186 -0.59 -24.08 -13.81
CA VAL A 186 -0.34 -23.30 -12.57
C VAL A 186 -0.09 -21.83 -12.89
N THR A 187 0.60 -21.50 -13.98
CA THR A 187 0.90 -20.11 -14.38
C THR A 187 -0.36 -19.26 -14.43
N ASN A 188 -1.39 -19.70 -15.15
CA ASN A 188 -2.63 -18.94 -15.27
C ASN A 188 -3.65 -19.23 -14.16
N TYR A 189 -3.47 -20.30 -13.40
CA TYR A 189 -4.22 -20.51 -12.16
C TYR A 189 -3.92 -19.42 -11.12
N LEU A 190 -2.65 -19.03 -11.02
CA LEU A 190 -2.17 -17.98 -10.13
C LEU A 190 -2.41 -16.56 -10.65
N GLU A 191 -2.85 -16.37 -11.90
CA GLU A 191 -3.09 -15.05 -12.50
C GLU A 191 -3.98 -14.16 -11.63
N THR A 192 -5.08 -14.71 -11.10
CA THR A 192 -6.06 -13.93 -10.33
C THR A 192 -5.46 -13.40 -9.05
N ILE A 193 -4.84 -14.26 -8.24
CA ILE A 193 -4.26 -13.84 -6.96
C ILE A 193 -3.04 -12.93 -7.17
N LEU A 194 -2.18 -13.23 -8.14
CA LEU A 194 -1.05 -12.36 -8.44
C LEU A 194 -1.50 -10.98 -8.94
N SER A 195 -2.50 -10.93 -9.82
CA SER A 195 -3.07 -9.65 -10.26
C SER A 195 -3.65 -8.86 -9.09
N ASN A 196 -4.38 -9.53 -8.19
CA ASN A 196 -4.99 -8.93 -7.00
C ASN A 196 -3.94 -8.31 -6.06
N LEU A 197 -2.87 -9.03 -5.79
CA LEU A 197 -1.85 -8.60 -4.84
C LEU A 197 -0.86 -7.57 -5.41
N LEU A 198 -0.56 -7.61 -6.72
CA LEU A 198 0.49 -6.79 -7.33
C LEU A 198 0.05 -5.37 -7.71
N TRP A 199 -1.21 -5.17 -8.14
CA TRP A 199 -1.61 -3.86 -8.66
C TRP A 199 -1.61 -2.76 -7.60
N LYS A 200 -2.02 -3.07 -6.37
CA LYS A 200 -2.18 -2.05 -5.30
C LYS A 200 -0.86 -1.46 -4.82
N PRO A 201 0.16 -2.24 -4.43
CA PRO A 201 1.45 -1.67 -4.02
C PRO A 201 2.10 -0.86 -5.15
N MET A 202 2.05 -1.31 -6.41
CA MET A 202 2.59 -0.55 -7.54
C MET A 202 1.85 0.76 -7.76
N THR A 203 0.52 0.74 -7.71
CA THR A 203 -0.31 1.96 -7.83
C THR A 203 -0.02 2.93 -6.70
N SER A 204 0.01 2.46 -5.46
CA SER A 204 0.26 3.31 -4.29
C SER A 204 1.67 3.90 -4.30
N ALA A 205 2.69 3.12 -4.66
CA ALA A 205 4.06 3.62 -4.79
C ALA A 205 4.18 4.67 -5.91
N THR A 206 3.48 4.46 -7.02
CA THR A 206 3.44 5.42 -8.13
C THR A 206 2.81 6.74 -7.70
N ILE A 207 1.70 6.68 -6.97
CA ILE A 207 1.03 7.88 -6.46
C ILE A 207 1.89 8.60 -5.42
N ALA A 208 2.51 7.87 -4.47
CA ALA A 208 3.44 8.45 -3.50
C ALA A 208 4.62 9.16 -4.20
N HIS A 209 5.15 8.55 -5.26
CA HIS A 209 6.20 9.16 -6.07
C HIS A 209 5.73 10.44 -6.78
N GLN A 210 4.48 10.52 -7.26
CA GLN A 210 3.94 11.75 -7.85
C GLN A 210 3.83 12.87 -6.81
N TYR A 211 3.37 12.59 -5.57
CA TYR A 211 3.42 13.57 -4.49
C TYR A 211 4.84 14.08 -4.26
N ARG A 212 5.80 13.15 -4.18
CA ARG A 212 7.20 13.54 -3.99
C ARG A 212 7.70 14.44 -5.11
N LYS A 213 7.36 14.16 -6.38
CA LYS A 213 7.72 15.03 -7.53
C LYS A 213 7.19 16.45 -7.33
N VAL A 214 5.92 16.60 -6.97
CA VAL A 214 5.31 17.91 -6.73
C VAL A 214 6.00 18.65 -5.60
N LEU A 215 6.20 17.99 -4.46
CA LEU A 215 6.82 18.60 -3.29
C LEU A 215 8.30 18.97 -3.55
N THR A 216 9.04 18.12 -4.23
CA THR A 216 10.44 18.40 -4.63
C THR A 216 10.53 19.64 -5.52
N LYS A 217 9.69 19.74 -6.56
CA LYS A 217 9.61 20.93 -7.44
C LYS A 217 9.44 22.24 -6.66
N TRP A 218 8.55 22.24 -5.68
CA TRP A 218 8.29 23.45 -4.89
C TRP A 218 9.37 23.72 -3.84
N MET A 219 9.94 22.67 -3.23
CA MET A 219 11.06 22.79 -2.32
C MET A 219 12.28 23.38 -3.05
N GLU A 220 12.65 22.86 -4.23
CA GLU A 220 13.75 23.41 -5.04
C GLU A 220 13.54 24.87 -5.37
N LYS A 221 12.31 25.30 -5.60
CA LYS A 221 11.96 26.69 -5.89
C LYS A 221 11.98 27.60 -4.66
N THR A 222 11.60 27.10 -3.47
CA THR A 222 11.30 27.96 -2.32
C THR A 222 12.17 27.71 -1.10
N ASP A 223 12.85 26.54 -1.00
CA ASP A 223 13.62 26.15 0.19
C ASP A 223 14.61 25.01 -0.07
N ALA A 224 15.48 25.18 -1.05
CA ALA A 224 16.43 24.13 -1.48
C ALA A 224 17.40 23.68 -0.36
N GLU A 225 17.65 24.54 0.64
CA GLU A 225 18.52 24.23 1.78
C GLU A 225 17.91 23.14 2.70
N ARG A 226 16.58 23.01 2.71
CA ARG A 226 15.88 22.01 3.52
C ARG A 226 15.38 20.81 2.71
N ALA A 227 16.15 20.38 1.69
CA ALA A 227 15.82 19.21 0.85
C ALA A 227 15.51 17.93 1.68
N TRP A 228 16.15 17.76 2.84
CA TRP A 228 15.91 16.66 3.76
C TRP A 228 14.45 16.62 4.30
N PHE A 229 13.76 17.77 4.36
CA PHE A 229 12.42 17.87 4.90
C PHE A 229 11.37 17.18 4.03
N ILE A 230 11.64 17.00 2.73
CA ILE A 230 10.74 16.30 1.81
C ILE A 230 10.42 14.88 2.29
N ASP A 231 11.36 14.21 2.92
CA ASP A 231 11.14 12.87 3.47
C ASP A 231 10.01 12.81 4.52
N TRP A 232 9.69 13.95 5.13
CA TRP A 232 8.68 14.11 6.17
C TRP A 232 7.45 14.90 5.72
N GLN A 233 7.53 15.60 4.59
CA GLN A 233 6.49 16.52 4.15
C GLN A 233 5.20 15.83 3.70
N GLY A 234 5.27 14.59 3.20
CA GLY A 234 4.12 13.71 2.99
C GLY A 234 3.99 12.74 4.16
N HIS A 235 2.88 12.78 4.89
CA HIS A 235 2.62 11.92 6.06
C HIS A 235 1.43 11.00 5.81
N ASP A 236 1.62 9.68 6.00
CA ASP A 236 0.58 8.67 5.75
C ASP A 236 -0.39 8.55 6.94
N PHE A 237 -1.64 8.98 6.72
CA PHE A 237 -2.78 8.82 7.63
C PHE A 237 -3.86 7.87 7.07
N SER A 238 -3.53 7.02 6.09
CA SER A 238 -4.54 6.26 5.32
C SER A 238 -5.12 5.06 6.07
N MET A 239 -4.43 4.52 7.07
CA MET A 239 -4.70 3.21 7.67
C MET A 239 -6.19 2.97 7.96
N ARG A 240 -6.87 3.90 8.66
CA ARG A 240 -8.26 3.72 9.13
C ARG A 240 -9.30 3.59 8.00
N GLY A 241 -8.98 4.03 6.78
CA GLY A 241 -9.89 3.98 5.65
C GLY A 241 -9.48 2.98 4.56
N MET A 242 -8.52 2.11 4.82
CA MET A 242 -8.15 1.02 3.91
C MET A 242 -9.10 -0.17 4.08
N ASP A 243 -9.27 -0.96 3.03
CA ASP A 243 -10.24 -2.07 2.97
C ASP A 243 -9.83 -3.34 3.74
N SER A 244 -8.54 -3.48 4.07
CA SER A 244 -8.02 -4.60 4.86
C SER A 244 -6.68 -4.29 5.50
N ALA A 245 -6.27 -5.10 6.49
CA ALA A 245 -4.95 -4.96 7.12
C ALA A 245 -3.81 -5.23 6.13
N GLU A 246 -4.00 -6.15 5.18
CA GLU A 246 -3.06 -6.43 4.10
C GLU A 246 -2.92 -5.24 3.17
N ALA A 247 -4.02 -4.54 2.87
CA ALA A 247 -3.99 -3.31 2.08
C ALA A 247 -3.24 -2.19 2.80
N VAL A 248 -3.36 -2.08 4.14
CA VAL A 248 -2.58 -1.14 4.95
C VAL A 248 -1.08 -1.42 4.83
N ILE A 249 -0.66 -2.70 4.93
CA ILE A 249 0.75 -3.08 4.79
C ILE A 249 1.25 -2.70 3.39
N SER A 250 0.53 -3.10 2.35
CA SER A 250 0.96 -2.90 0.97
C SER A 250 1.01 -1.42 0.56
N SER A 251 -0.01 -0.63 0.91
CA SER A 251 -0.05 0.81 0.59
C SER A 251 0.88 1.63 1.48
N GLY A 252 0.98 1.30 2.76
CA GLY A 252 1.90 1.97 3.68
C GLY A 252 3.38 1.72 3.34
N LEU A 253 3.74 0.49 2.95
CA LEU A 253 5.07 0.20 2.41
C LEU A 253 5.34 0.99 1.12
N ALA A 254 4.34 1.06 0.24
CA ALA A 254 4.42 1.84 -0.99
C ALA A 254 4.64 3.34 -0.71
N HIS A 255 3.94 3.91 0.28
CA HIS A 255 4.17 5.29 0.74
C HIS A 255 5.61 5.48 1.22
N LEU A 256 6.12 4.54 2.02
CA LEU A 256 7.48 4.58 2.56
C LEU A 256 8.58 4.43 1.51
N THR A 257 8.27 4.11 0.25
CA THR A 257 9.24 4.21 -0.86
C THR A 257 9.60 5.66 -1.20
N SER A 258 8.72 6.61 -0.87
CA SER A 258 8.87 8.02 -1.21
C SER A 258 9.01 8.94 0.01
N PHE A 259 8.46 8.56 1.17
CA PHE A 259 8.42 9.36 2.39
C PHE A 259 8.86 8.55 3.60
N SER A 260 9.04 9.24 4.73
CA SER A 260 9.37 8.64 6.03
C SER A 260 8.28 8.89 7.08
N GLY A 261 7.38 9.86 6.86
CA GLY A 261 6.28 10.18 7.78
C GLY A 261 5.13 9.19 7.63
N THR A 262 4.74 8.50 8.72
CA THR A 262 3.61 7.56 8.73
C THR A 262 3.10 7.29 10.14
N ASP A 263 1.78 7.20 10.29
CA ASP A 263 1.10 6.66 11.47
C ASP A 263 0.75 5.17 11.30
N GLY A 264 1.05 4.59 10.13
CA GLY A 264 0.73 3.22 9.77
C GLY A 264 1.73 2.19 10.32
N LEU A 265 1.65 1.82 11.60
CA LEU A 265 2.52 0.81 12.22
C LEU A 265 2.59 -0.53 11.45
N PRO A 266 1.51 -1.04 10.81
CA PRO A 266 1.61 -2.26 10.00
C PRO A 266 2.60 -2.16 8.83
N ALA A 267 2.84 -0.97 8.27
CA ALA A 267 3.85 -0.76 7.24
C ALA A 267 5.29 -0.97 7.78
N ILE A 268 5.55 -0.54 9.01
CA ILE A 268 6.85 -0.78 9.68
C ILE A 268 7.08 -2.29 9.86
N TYR A 269 6.04 -3.02 10.31
CA TYR A 269 6.11 -4.48 10.40
C TYR A 269 6.39 -5.12 9.03
N GLY A 270 5.69 -4.67 7.98
CA GLY A 270 5.88 -5.15 6.61
C GLY A 270 7.30 -4.92 6.09
N ALA A 271 7.91 -3.77 6.37
CA ALA A 271 9.28 -3.46 5.98
C ALA A 271 10.29 -4.42 6.62
N ARG A 272 10.09 -4.75 7.89
CA ARG A 272 10.94 -5.73 8.58
C ARG A 272 10.75 -7.14 8.01
N LYS A 273 9.50 -7.55 7.84
CA LYS A 273 9.15 -8.90 7.40
C LYS A 273 9.58 -9.15 5.96
N PHE A 274 9.23 -8.26 5.03
CA PHE A 274 9.36 -8.52 3.59
C PHE A 274 10.63 -7.93 2.96
N TYR A 275 11.23 -6.93 3.61
CA TYR A 275 12.41 -6.23 3.08
C TYR A 275 13.62 -6.30 4.01
N GLY A 276 13.52 -7.04 5.13
CA GLY A 276 14.62 -7.29 6.05
C GLY A 276 15.17 -6.05 6.76
N GLU A 277 14.39 -4.98 6.84
CA GLU A 277 14.81 -3.74 7.49
C GLU A 277 14.99 -3.93 8.99
N THR A 278 16.13 -3.51 9.53
CA THR A 278 16.45 -3.60 10.96
C THR A 278 16.53 -2.24 11.64
N GLY A 279 16.76 -1.18 10.87
CA GLY A 279 16.92 0.18 11.36
C GLY A 279 15.64 1.01 11.31
N PHE A 280 15.81 2.33 11.23
CA PHE A 280 14.72 3.30 11.02
C PHE A 280 14.11 3.11 9.62
N VAL A 281 12.80 2.98 9.58
CA VAL A 281 12.04 2.80 8.32
C VAL A 281 11.15 4.01 8.05
N GLY A 282 10.42 4.43 9.06
CA GLY A 282 9.51 5.55 9.05
C GLY A 282 9.08 5.87 10.47
N GLY A 283 8.46 7.01 10.68
CA GLY A 283 8.06 7.44 12.00
C GLY A 283 6.99 8.52 12.01
N SER A 284 6.54 8.83 13.21
CA SER A 284 5.60 9.87 13.54
C SER A 284 6.06 10.64 14.78
N VAL A 285 5.21 11.55 15.25
CA VAL A 285 5.44 12.39 16.42
C VAL A 285 4.29 12.19 17.41
N ASN A 286 4.46 12.67 18.65
CA ASN A 286 3.34 12.74 19.59
C ASN A 286 2.27 13.67 19.02
N ALA A 287 1.05 13.14 18.88
CA ALA A 287 -0.07 13.86 18.30
C ALA A 287 -1.36 13.61 19.08
N THR A 288 -2.21 14.62 19.18
CA THR A 288 -3.55 14.46 19.76
C THR A 288 -4.56 14.04 18.70
N GLU A 289 -5.75 13.64 19.16
CA GLU A 289 -6.97 13.52 18.36
C GLU A 289 -8.08 14.38 18.98
N HIS A 290 -9.21 14.53 18.27
CA HIS A 290 -10.34 15.33 18.76
C HIS A 290 -10.87 14.87 20.12
N SER A 291 -10.88 13.58 20.41
CA SER A 291 -11.37 13.08 21.71
C SER A 291 -10.55 13.60 22.89
N VAL A 292 -9.23 13.75 22.72
CA VAL A 292 -8.34 14.32 23.73
C VAL A 292 -8.67 15.79 23.97
N MET A 293 -8.83 16.56 22.89
CA MET A 293 -9.17 17.98 22.98
C MET A 293 -10.58 18.20 23.54
N CYS A 294 -11.55 17.39 23.11
CA CYS A 294 -12.92 17.42 23.65
C CYS A 294 -12.97 17.13 25.15
N ALA A 295 -12.16 16.20 25.64
CA ALA A 295 -12.08 15.87 27.06
C ALA A 295 -11.49 17.03 27.89
N GLY A 296 -10.65 17.86 27.29
CA GLY A 296 -10.11 19.08 27.90
C GLY A 296 -11.10 20.25 27.98
N THR A 297 -12.27 20.13 27.37
CA THR A 297 -13.35 21.14 27.24
C THR A 297 -12.98 22.41 26.46
N LYS A 298 -13.99 23.09 25.95
CA LYS A 298 -13.82 24.31 25.15
C LYS A 298 -13.25 25.46 25.94
N ASP A 299 -13.68 25.63 27.19
CA ASP A 299 -13.32 26.77 28.03
C ASP A 299 -11.88 26.65 28.56
N ASP A 300 -11.37 25.41 28.66
CA ASP A 300 -10.03 25.09 29.14
C ASP A 300 -9.05 24.69 28.00
N GLU A 301 -9.32 25.08 26.76
CA GLU A 301 -8.49 24.68 25.62
C GLU A 301 -7.03 25.15 25.75
N ILE A 302 -6.79 26.36 26.25
CA ILE A 302 -5.44 26.90 26.51
C ILE A 302 -4.71 26.01 27.54
N GLU A 303 -5.38 25.63 28.62
CA GLU A 303 -4.80 24.74 29.64
C GLU A 303 -4.54 23.34 29.11
N THR A 304 -5.38 22.87 28.20
CA THR A 304 -5.16 21.59 27.50
C THR A 304 -3.86 21.65 26.68
N PHE A 305 -3.62 22.72 25.91
CA PHE A 305 -2.36 22.93 25.21
C PHE A 305 -1.17 22.98 26.17
N ARG A 306 -1.28 23.70 27.27
CA ARG A 306 -0.21 23.80 28.29
C ARG A 306 0.11 22.45 28.93
N ASN A 307 -0.91 21.69 29.31
CA ASN A 307 -0.74 20.37 29.91
C ASN A 307 -0.09 19.38 28.94
N LEU A 308 -0.44 19.44 27.64
CA LEU A 308 0.19 18.63 26.61
C LEU A 308 1.67 19.00 26.43
N MET A 309 2.02 20.28 26.41
CA MET A 309 3.41 20.74 26.36
C MET A 309 4.22 20.31 27.59
N ASN A 310 3.61 20.34 28.77
CA ASN A 310 4.24 19.84 30.01
C ASN A 310 4.42 18.32 30.01
N THR A 311 3.47 17.58 29.43
CA THR A 311 3.54 16.11 29.26
C THR A 311 4.65 15.71 28.29
N TYR A 312 4.82 16.48 27.22
CA TYR A 312 5.86 16.28 26.20
C TYR A 312 6.76 17.51 26.11
N PRO A 313 7.67 17.71 27.07
CA PRO A 313 8.46 18.95 27.16
C PRO A 313 9.50 19.10 26.05
N THR A 314 9.84 18.02 25.34
CA THR A 314 10.82 18.04 24.25
C THR A 314 10.24 17.43 22.98
N GLY A 315 10.93 17.66 21.84
CA GLY A 315 10.57 17.10 20.56
C GLY A 315 9.33 17.73 19.91
N ILE A 316 8.80 17.07 18.90
CA ILE A 316 7.65 17.57 18.13
C ILE A 316 6.36 17.09 18.78
N LEU A 317 5.43 18.03 18.98
CA LEU A 317 4.07 17.79 19.49
C LEU A 317 3.05 18.38 18.53
N SER A 318 2.23 17.53 17.91
CA SER A 318 1.15 17.93 17.01
C SER A 318 -0.18 17.97 17.75
N ILE A 319 -0.85 19.12 17.75
CA ILE A 319 -2.10 19.34 18.48
C ILE A 319 -3.22 19.64 17.48
N VAL A 320 -4.29 18.83 17.52
CA VAL A 320 -5.53 19.11 16.77
C VAL A 320 -6.09 20.45 17.27
N SER A 321 -6.28 21.38 16.34
CA SER A 321 -6.49 22.79 16.67
C SER A 321 -7.83 23.33 16.17
N ASP A 322 -8.65 22.51 15.53
CA ASP A 322 -9.96 22.86 14.98
C ASP A 322 -11.13 22.14 15.67
N THR A 323 -10.89 21.66 16.89
CA THR A 323 -11.95 21.03 17.70
C THR A 323 -13.09 21.99 17.99
N TRP A 324 -12.76 23.26 18.23
CA TRP A 324 -13.72 24.34 18.52
C TRP A 324 -13.61 25.48 17.53
N ASP A 325 -12.51 26.23 17.58
CA ASP A 325 -12.30 27.41 16.75
C ASP A 325 -10.81 27.56 16.40
N LEU A 326 -10.45 27.06 15.20
CA LEU A 326 -9.08 27.14 14.68
C LEU A 326 -8.52 28.57 14.68
N TRP A 327 -9.37 29.54 14.29
CA TRP A 327 -8.91 30.91 14.16
C TRP A 327 -8.61 31.51 15.51
N LYS A 328 -9.41 31.21 16.52
CA LYS A 328 -9.16 31.60 17.91
C LYS A 328 -7.86 30.96 18.44
N VAL A 329 -7.61 29.68 18.12
CA VAL A 329 -6.32 29.06 18.46
C VAL A 329 -5.17 29.85 17.84
N CYS A 330 -5.24 30.19 16.54
CA CYS A 330 -4.16 30.88 15.83
C CYS A 330 -3.99 32.34 16.17
N THR A 331 -5.02 33.04 16.72
CA THR A 331 -4.97 34.49 16.99
C THR A 331 -4.96 34.87 18.47
N GLU A 332 -5.40 33.94 19.35
CA GLU A 332 -5.49 34.21 20.79
C GLU A 332 -4.70 33.20 21.64
N HIS A 333 -4.97 31.87 21.45
CA HIS A 333 -4.40 30.85 22.34
C HIS A 333 -2.88 30.75 22.19
N ILE A 334 -2.36 30.62 20.94
CA ILE A 334 -0.90 30.55 20.71
C ILE A 334 -0.20 31.89 21.00
N VAL A 335 -0.90 33.02 20.93
CA VAL A 335 -0.36 34.34 21.37
C VAL A 335 -0.14 34.30 22.87
N THR A 336 -1.14 33.81 23.62
CA THR A 336 -1.05 33.66 25.10
C THR A 336 0.06 32.66 25.49
N LEU A 337 0.24 31.59 24.73
CA LEU A 337 1.23 30.53 24.99
C LEU A 337 2.59 30.77 24.32
N LYS A 338 2.79 31.94 23.69
CA LYS A 338 3.99 32.20 22.86
C LYS A 338 5.30 31.93 23.58
N GLU A 339 5.47 32.53 24.78
CA GLU A 339 6.70 32.40 25.56
C GLU A 339 6.95 30.94 25.99
N GLU A 340 5.87 30.22 26.33
CA GLU A 340 5.95 28.80 26.69
C GLU A 340 6.34 27.94 25.49
N ILE A 341 5.81 28.22 24.29
CA ILE A 341 6.14 27.53 23.04
C ILE A 341 7.60 27.81 22.66
N LEU A 342 8.07 29.04 22.71
CA LEU A 342 9.45 29.41 22.39
C LEU A 342 10.48 28.88 23.40
N ALA A 343 10.06 28.60 24.63
CA ALA A 343 10.93 28.05 25.67
C ALA A 343 11.11 26.51 25.56
N ARG A 344 10.30 25.82 24.72
CA ARG A 344 10.39 24.37 24.58
C ARG A 344 11.68 23.95 23.83
N ASP A 345 12.23 22.82 24.22
CA ASP A 345 13.21 22.09 23.40
C ASP A 345 12.49 21.24 22.37
N GLY A 346 11.87 21.90 21.35
CA GLY A 346 11.10 21.20 20.33
C GLY A 346 10.11 22.09 19.60
N LYS A 347 9.14 21.47 18.92
CA LYS A 347 8.19 22.16 18.03
C LYS A 347 6.75 21.83 18.43
N VAL A 348 5.89 22.84 18.50
CA VAL A 348 4.43 22.69 18.50
C VAL A 348 3.93 22.78 17.07
N VAL A 349 3.09 21.83 16.66
CA VAL A 349 2.51 21.77 15.31
C VAL A 349 1.01 21.95 15.41
N ILE A 350 0.50 23.01 14.80
CA ILE A 350 -0.93 23.30 14.68
C ILE A 350 -1.52 22.39 13.59
N ARG A 351 -2.56 21.63 13.95
CA ARG A 351 -3.18 20.62 13.09
C ARG A 351 -4.67 20.90 12.87
N PRO A 352 -5.03 21.65 11.84
CA PRO A 352 -6.39 21.66 11.32
C PRO A 352 -6.70 20.35 10.57
N ASP A 353 -7.96 19.91 10.63
CA ASP A 353 -8.46 18.67 10.02
C ASP A 353 -9.76 18.87 9.23
N SER A 354 -10.39 20.07 9.34
CA SER A 354 -11.67 20.42 8.74
C SER A 354 -11.57 21.62 7.80
N GLY A 355 -12.48 21.68 6.83
CA GLY A 355 -12.57 22.72 5.81
C GLY A 355 -11.79 22.41 4.53
N ASP A 356 -11.64 23.38 3.63
CA ASP A 356 -10.81 23.23 2.44
C ASP A 356 -9.34 23.41 2.80
N PRO A 357 -8.47 22.41 2.59
CA PRO A 357 -7.07 22.47 3.02
C PRO A 357 -6.29 23.62 2.40
N VAL A 358 -6.60 24.00 1.16
CA VAL A 358 -5.91 25.08 0.47
C VAL A 358 -6.23 26.43 1.13
N ASP A 359 -7.52 26.69 1.40
CA ASP A 359 -7.98 27.92 2.04
C ASP A 359 -7.57 28.00 3.51
N ILE A 360 -7.59 26.88 4.24
CA ILE A 360 -7.19 26.84 5.66
C ILE A 360 -5.68 27.12 5.82
N ILE A 361 -4.84 26.48 5.02
CA ILE A 361 -3.38 26.63 5.13
C ILE A 361 -2.90 27.97 4.57
N CYS A 362 -3.41 28.37 3.40
CA CYS A 362 -2.90 29.52 2.63
C CYS A 362 -3.73 30.79 2.82
N GLY A 363 -4.95 30.66 3.34
CA GLY A 363 -5.94 31.73 3.34
C GLY A 363 -6.70 31.87 2.03
N LYS A 364 -7.86 32.54 2.10
CA LYS A 364 -8.69 32.80 0.91
C LYS A 364 -8.14 33.92 0.03
N ARG A 365 -7.30 34.76 0.58
CA ARG A 365 -6.64 35.86 -0.13
C ARG A 365 -5.16 35.53 -0.35
N TRP A 366 -4.72 35.62 -1.60
CA TRP A 366 -3.33 35.40 -2.00
C TRP A 366 -2.95 36.39 -3.12
N ASN A 367 -1.67 36.76 -3.17
CA ASN A 367 -1.21 37.84 -4.03
C ASN A 367 -1.17 37.41 -5.50
N ASP A 368 -2.19 37.78 -6.27
CA ASP A 368 -2.24 37.74 -7.73
C ASP A 368 -2.89 39.02 -8.30
N GLU A 369 -2.97 39.15 -9.62
CA GLU A 369 -3.55 40.32 -10.26
C GLU A 369 -5.04 40.52 -9.93
N GLN A 370 -5.77 39.47 -9.63
CA GLN A 370 -7.22 39.48 -9.34
C GLN A 370 -7.53 39.64 -7.86
N ASN A 371 -6.61 39.20 -7.00
CA ASN A 371 -6.74 39.20 -5.55
C ASN A 371 -5.46 39.69 -4.86
N PRO A 372 -5.12 40.98 -4.96
CA PRO A 372 -3.87 41.51 -4.39
C PRO A 372 -3.87 41.38 -2.86
N TYR A 373 -2.69 41.08 -2.31
CA TYR A 373 -2.46 40.92 -0.89
C TYR A 373 -2.73 42.26 -0.13
N ASP A 374 -3.48 42.17 0.97
CA ASP A 374 -3.71 43.26 1.91
C ASP A 374 -3.43 42.78 3.35
N GLU A 375 -2.53 43.42 4.05
CA GLU A 375 -2.14 43.08 5.43
C GLU A 375 -3.22 43.26 6.49
N ASN A 376 -4.27 44.07 6.20
CA ASN A 376 -5.39 44.34 7.10
C ASN A 376 -6.59 43.41 6.87
N VAL A 377 -6.32 42.11 6.67
CA VAL A 377 -7.36 41.13 6.38
C VAL A 377 -7.63 40.21 7.58
N ASP A 378 -8.82 39.59 7.59
CA ASP A 378 -9.25 38.63 8.60
C ASP A 378 -8.39 37.34 8.61
N ALA A 379 -8.43 36.65 9.76
CA ALA A 379 -7.70 35.38 9.94
C ALA A 379 -7.98 34.33 8.84
N ILE A 380 -9.24 34.23 8.38
CA ILE A 380 -9.66 33.32 7.30
C ILE A 380 -8.98 33.68 5.97
N GLU A 381 -8.75 34.96 5.72
CA GLU A 381 -8.09 35.41 4.48
C GLU A 381 -6.57 35.25 4.55
N LYS A 382 -5.97 35.31 5.75
CA LYS A 382 -4.54 35.08 5.98
C LYS A 382 -4.17 33.62 5.89
N GLY A 383 -4.94 32.75 6.55
CA GLY A 383 -4.64 31.32 6.67
C GLY A 383 -3.59 31.00 7.74
N VAL A 384 -3.50 29.70 8.08
CA VAL A 384 -2.70 29.25 9.23
C VAL A 384 -1.23 29.66 9.12
N ILE A 385 -0.57 29.46 7.99
CA ILE A 385 0.89 29.72 7.88
C ILE A 385 1.22 31.20 8.10
N GLU A 386 0.42 32.10 7.57
CA GLU A 386 0.65 33.53 7.76
C GLU A 386 0.33 33.96 9.20
N LEU A 387 -0.73 33.45 9.83
CA LEU A 387 -1.04 33.70 11.23
C LEU A 387 0.08 33.22 12.16
N LEU A 388 0.66 32.04 11.90
CA LEU A 388 1.82 31.56 12.66
C LEU A 388 3.03 32.48 12.49
N TRP A 389 3.25 32.99 11.28
CA TRP A 389 4.31 33.98 11.04
C TRP A 389 4.08 35.31 11.78
N ASP A 390 2.87 35.79 11.79
CA ASP A 390 2.52 37.06 12.52
C ASP A 390 2.81 36.93 14.02
N VAL A 391 2.62 35.73 14.60
CA VAL A 391 2.87 35.50 16.03
C VAL A 391 4.34 35.24 16.33
N PHE A 392 4.97 34.31 15.59
CA PHE A 392 6.30 33.78 15.93
C PHE A 392 7.43 34.32 15.06
N GLY A 393 7.10 34.86 13.88
CA GLY A 393 8.11 35.22 12.89
C GLY A 393 8.86 34.00 12.35
N GLY A 394 10.15 34.19 12.12
CA GLY A 394 11.06 33.17 11.60
C GLY A 394 12.24 33.78 10.86
N THR A 395 12.67 33.13 9.78
CA THR A 395 13.81 33.58 8.95
C THR A 395 13.39 33.75 7.49
N ILE A 396 14.13 34.58 6.77
CA ILE A 396 14.09 34.63 5.30
C ILE A 396 15.26 33.78 4.79
N ASN A 397 14.95 32.74 4.01
CA ASN A 397 15.99 31.87 3.46
C ASN A 397 16.73 32.53 2.27
N ASN A 398 17.78 31.87 1.74
CA ASN A 398 18.60 32.41 0.66
C ASN A 398 17.85 32.59 -0.68
N GLN A 399 16.66 31.99 -0.81
CA GLN A 399 15.79 32.15 -1.98
C GLN A 399 14.74 33.26 -1.78
N GLY A 400 14.78 33.97 -0.64
CA GLY A 400 13.89 35.08 -0.32
C GLY A 400 12.53 34.70 0.24
N PHE A 401 12.32 33.45 0.64
CA PHE A 401 11.07 32.96 1.19
C PHE A 401 11.07 32.92 2.73
N LYS A 402 9.92 33.20 3.32
CA LYS A 402 9.66 33.12 4.76
C LYS A 402 9.64 31.66 5.23
N VAL A 403 10.44 31.35 6.24
CA VAL A 403 10.50 30.05 6.92
C VAL A 403 10.11 30.28 8.37
N LEU A 404 9.06 29.63 8.86
CA LEU A 404 8.55 29.75 10.23
C LEU A 404 9.63 29.46 11.25
N ASP A 405 9.52 30.09 12.43
CA ASP A 405 10.36 29.80 13.58
C ASP A 405 10.39 28.29 13.88
N SER A 406 11.52 27.81 14.37
CA SER A 406 11.74 26.38 14.59
C SER A 406 10.82 25.74 15.63
N HIS A 407 10.23 26.54 16.54
CA HIS A 407 9.35 26.06 17.61
C HIS A 407 7.88 25.91 17.19
N ILE A 408 7.51 26.38 15.98
CA ILE A 408 6.15 26.30 15.47
C ILE A 408 6.09 25.71 14.08
N GLY A 409 5.00 25.01 13.74
CA GLY A 409 4.76 24.47 12.41
C GLY A 409 3.29 24.14 12.20
N ALA A 410 2.96 23.64 11.02
CA ALA A 410 1.62 23.19 10.68
C ALA A 410 1.64 21.85 9.94
N ILE A 411 0.57 21.08 10.16
CA ILE A 411 0.23 19.89 9.37
C ILE A 411 -1.26 19.94 9.04
N TYR A 412 -1.65 19.65 7.81
CA TYR A 412 -3.06 19.46 7.50
C TYR A 412 -3.37 17.96 7.40
N GLY A 413 -4.35 17.48 8.19
CA GLY A 413 -4.54 16.06 8.47
C GLY A 413 -5.38 15.28 7.48
N ASP A 414 -6.15 15.92 6.55
CA ASP A 414 -7.14 15.24 5.73
C ASP A 414 -7.24 15.76 4.30
N SER A 415 -7.75 14.90 3.39
CA SER A 415 -8.21 15.25 2.04
C SER A 415 -7.16 15.89 1.11
N ILE A 416 -5.87 15.68 1.34
CA ILE A 416 -4.83 16.20 0.46
C ILE A 416 -4.72 15.29 -0.78
N THR A 417 -5.08 15.84 -1.95
CA THR A 417 -4.81 15.24 -3.27
C THR A 417 -3.51 15.81 -3.86
N ILE A 418 -3.01 15.23 -4.95
CA ILE A 418 -1.80 15.73 -5.64
C ILE A 418 -2.01 17.17 -6.10
N GLU A 419 -3.21 17.48 -6.63
CA GLU A 419 -3.58 18.82 -7.10
C GLU A 419 -3.67 19.81 -5.94
N ARG A 420 -4.23 19.40 -4.79
CA ARG A 420 -4.28 20.24 -3.58
C ARG A 420 -2.88 20.50 -3.02
N ALA A 421 -2.02 19.49 -3.02
CA ALA A 421 -0.63 19.65 -2.60
C ALA A 421 0.12 20.65 -3.50
N ASP A 422 -0.04 20.57 -4.83
CA ASP A 422 0.56 21.55 -5.77
C ASP A 422 -0.02 22.96 -5.53
N GLU A 423 -1.33 23.10 -5.36
CA GLU A 423 -1.98 24.41 -5.13
C GLU A 423 -1.59 25.03 -3.78
N ILE A 424 -1.50 24.26 -2.68
CA ILE A 424 -1.01 24.74 -1.39
C ILE A 424 0.41 25.30 -1.54
N CYS A 425 1.32 24.52 -2.12
CA CYS A 425 2.70 24.97 -2.32
C CYS A 425 2.78 26.21 -3.22
N LYS A 426 1.98 26.28 -4.27
CA LYS A 426 1.88 27.42 -5.18
C LYS A 426 1.41 28.68 -4.47
N ARG A 427 0.32 28.63 -3.68
CA ARG A 427 -0.21 29.79 -2.96
C ARG A 427 0.74 30.25 -1.86
N LEU A 428 1.37 29.32 -1.12
CA LEU A 428 2.41 29.68 -0.14
C LEU A 428 3.56 30.43 -0.82
N ALA A 429 4.05 29.93 -1.95
CA ALA A 429 5.10 30.59 -2.70
C ALA A 429 4.69 31.98 -3.22
N ALA A 430 3.44 32.16 -3.68
CA ALA A 430 2.91 33.46 -4.11
C ALA A 430 2.84 34.48 -2.96
N LYS A 431 2.61 34.03 -1.72
CA LYS A 431 2.63 34.85 -0.50
C LYS A 431 4.04 35.01 0.10
N GLY A 432 5.08 34.51 -0.58
CA GLY A 432 6.47 34.59 -0.14
C GLY A 432 6.83 33.63 0.99
N PHE A 433 6.08 32.54 1.18
CA PHE A 433 6.38 31.49 2.14
C PHE A 433 7.01 30.28 1.48
N ALA A 434 7.99 29.67 2.15
CA ALA A 434 8.56 28.40 1.73
C ALA A 434 7.51 27.28 1.78
N SER A 435 7.49 26.41 0.77
CA SER A 435 6.58 25.26 0.71
C SER A 435 6.78 24.26 1.85
N THR A 436 7.97 24.26 2.45
CA THR A 436 8.37 23.39 3.56
C THR A 436 7.83 23.85 4.94
N ASN A 437 7.03 24.90 5.00
CA ASN A 437 6.38 25.34 6.25
C ASN A 437 5.21 24.44 6.69
N VAL A 438 4.74 23.54 5.83
CA VAL A 438 3.60 22.65 6.11
C VAL A 438 3.92 21.21 5.78
N VAL A 439 3.44 20.28 6.64
CA VAL A 439 3.36 18.85 6.36
C VAL A 439 1.96 18.53 5.85
N LEU A 440 1.86 17.65 4.87
CA LEU A 440 0.62 17.28 4.21
C LEU A 440 0.23 15.83 4.56
N GLY A 441 -0.92 15.69 5.22
CA GLY A 441 -1.51 14.40 5.56
C GLY A 441 -2.14 13.74 4.34
N ILE A 442 -1.61 12.56 3.96
CA ILE A 442 -2.09 11.77 2.85
C ILE A 442 -3.02 10.70 3.39
N GLY A 443 -4.32 10.90 3.20
CA GLY A 443 -5.36 10.03 3.72
C GLY A 443 -5.72 8.84 2.82
N SER A 444 -6.70 8.05 3.26
CA SER A 444 -7.16 6.84 2.54
C SER A 444 -7.77 7.13 1.18
N PHE A 445 -8.38 8.30 0.95
CA PHE A 445 -8.87 8.67 -0.36
C PHE A 445 -7.79 8.50 -1.44
N THR A 446 -6.55 8.88 -1.14
CA THR A 446 -5.42 8.76 -2.06
C THR A 446 -5.05 7.29 -2.36
N TYR A 447 -4.96 6.43 -1.34
CA TYR A 447 -4.47 5.06 -1.51
C TYR A 447 -5.58 4.01 -1.67
N GLN A 448 -6.79 4.30 -1.23
CA GLN A 448 -7.92 3.37 -1.34
C GLN A 448 -8.77 3.61 -2.59
N TYR A 449 -8.96 4.87 -3.00
CA TYR A 449 -9.82 5.23 -4.14
C TYR A 449 -9.13 4.98 -5.48
N ASN A 450 -8.62 3.75 -5.63
CA ASN A 450 -7.94 3.25 -6.82
C ASN A 450 -8.41 1.83 -7.12
N THR A 451 -8.27 1.43 -8.37
CA THR A 451 -8.56 0.07 -8.83
C THR A 451 -7.40 -0.45 -9.67
N ARG A 452 -7.42 -1.74 -9.98
CA ARG A 452 -6.49 -2.34 -10.95
C ARG A 452 -6.49 -1.56 -12.29
N ASP A 453 -7.62 -0.95 -12.64
CA ASP A 453 -7.80 -0.24 -13.91
C ASP A 453 -7.22 1.18 -13.88
N THR A 454 -6.80 1.71 -12.72
CA THR A 454 -6.09 3.00 -12.64
C THR A 454 -4.91 3.05 -13.61
N PHE A 455 -4.10 1.98 -13.64
CA PHE A 455 -3.04 1.77 -14.63
C PHE A 455 -3.33 0.64 -15.61
N GLY A 456 -4.55 0.11 -15.63
CA GLY A 456 -4.96 -0.97 -16.51
C GLY A 456 -4.12 -2.25 -16.36
N PHE A 457 -3.65 -2.54 -15.15
CA PHE A 457 -2.82 -3.73 -14.90
C PHE A 457 -3.51 -5.01 -15.31
N ALA A 458 -2.79 -5.87 -15.99
CA ALA A 458 -3.27 -7.20 -16.33
C ALA A 458 -2.14 -8.21 -16.46
N MET A 459 -2.40 -9.42 -16.02
CA MET A 459 -1.61 -10.59 -16.36
C MET A 459 -2.17 -11.22 -17.63
N LYS A 460 -1.30 -11.54 -18.59
CA LYS A 460 -1.67 -12.12 -19.89
C LYS A 460 -0.67 -13.15 -20.34
N ALA A 461 -1.17 -14.32 -20.73
CA ALA A 461 -0.36 -15.30 -21.44
C ALA A 461 -0.08 -14.83 -22.87
N THR A 462 1.18 -14.94 -23.29
CA THR A 462 1.67 -14.52 -24.62
C THR A 462 2.42 -15.61 -25.38
N TYR A 463 2.75 -16.73 -24.71
CA TYR A 463 3.46 -17.83 -25.34
C TYR A 463 3.12 -19.17 -24.67
N VAL A 464 3.08 -20.23 -25.45
CA VAL A 464 2.91 -21.61 -24.99
C VAL A 464 3.86 -22.56 -25.72
N GLU A 465 4.22 -23.68 -25.09
CA GLU A 465 4.90 -24.80 -25.74
C GLU A 465 4.00 -26.03 -25.72
N ILE A 466 3.96 -26.74 -26.86
CA ILE A 466 3.15 -27.93 -27.06
C ILE A 466 4.05 -29.03 -27.58
N GLN A 467 4.07 -30.17 -26.91
CA GLN A 467 4.74 -31.37 -27.36
C GLN A 467 3.81 -32.19 -28.24
N ASN A 468 4.29 -32.48 -29.44
CA ASN A 468 3.63 -33.32 -30.41
C ASN A 468 4.37 -34.66 -30.54
N GLN A 469 3.67 -35.76 -30.35
CA GLN A 469 4.20 -37.08 -30.67
C GLN A 469 4.15 -37.28 -32.21
N LYS A 470 5.30 -37.50 -32.81
CA LYS A 470 5.45 -37.88 -34.24
C LYS A 470 6.07 -39.27 -34.34
N LEU A 471 5.93 -39.93 -35.48
CA LEU A 471 6.57 -41.21 -35.75
C LEU A 471 8.12 -41.15 -35.59
N SER A 472 8.69 -39.96 -35.74
CA SER A 472 10.13 -39.67 -35.59
C SER A 472 10.56 -39.29 -34.17
N GLY A 473 9.65 -39.29 -33.16
CA GLY A 473 9.92 -38.90 -31.78
C GLY A 473 9.07 -37.71 -31.31
N VAL A 474 9.40 -37.14 -30.13
CA VAL A 474 8.73 -35.98 -29.54
C VAL A 474 9.33 -34.71 -30.13
N SER A 475 8.47 -33.78 -30.61
CA SER A 475 8.88 -32.43 -31.01
C SER A 475 8.14 -31.40 -30.19
N THR A 476 8.84 -30.37 -29.71
CA THR A 476 8.23 -29.21 -29.02
C THR A 476 7.98 -28.11 -30.04
N GLU A 477 6.76 -27.58 -30.05
CA GLU A 477 6.34 -26.45 -30.88
C GLU A 477 6.05 -25.28 -29.96
N GLY A 478 6.78 -24.18 -30.14
CA GLY A 478 6.45 -22.90 -29.48
C GLY A 478 5.39 -22.14 -30.28
N ARG A 479 4.39 -21.64 -29.59
CA ARG A 479 3.32 -20.82 -30.20
C ARG A 479 3.20 -19.48 -29.51
N GLU A 480 3.28 -18.42 -30.29
CA GLU A 480 2.89 -17.08 -29.87
C GLU A 480 1.39 -17.02 -29.73
N ILE A 481 0.90 -16.51 -28.59
CA ILE A 481 -0.53 -16.31 -28.36
C ILE A 481 -0.80 -14.83 -28.13
N PHE A 482 -1.86 -14.32 -28.75
CA PHE A 482 -2.25 -12.93 -28.67
C PHE A 482 -3.75 -12.78 -28.92
N LYS A 483 -4.30 -11.67 -28.49
CA LYS A 483 -5.67 -11.28 -28.74
C LYS A 483 -5.69 -10.19 -29.80
N ASP A 484 -6.44 -10.39 -30.89
CA ASP A 484 -6.63 -9.43 -31.99
C ASP A 484 -8.12 -9.36 -32.38
N PRO A 485 -9.00 -8.82 -31.51
CA PRO A 485 -10.44 -8.78 -31.79
C PRO A 485 -10.76 -7.69 -32.79
N ILE A 486 -11.58 -8.02 -33.79
CA ILE A 486 -12.11 -7.06 -34.80
C ILE A 486 -12.89 -5.90 -34.13
N THR A 487 -13.44 -6.14 -32.95
CA THR A 487 -14.20 -5.17 -32.16
C THR A 487 -13.35 -4.23 -31.31
N ASP A 488 -12.02 -4.33 -31.36
CA ASP A 488 -11.11 -3.51 -30.56
C ASP A 488 -10.74 -2.21 -31.31
N ASP A 489 -10.68 -1.12 -30.56
CA ASP A 489 -10.20 0.20 -31.02
C ASP A 489 -8.66 0.32 -31.04
N GLY A 490 -7.92 -0.80 -30.88
CA GLY A 490 -6.47 -0.86 -30.82
C GLY A 490 -5.88 -0.60 -29.42
N THR A 491 -6.70 -0.31 -28.42
CA THR A 491 -6.24 -0.04 -27.05
C THR A 491 -5.87 -1.30 -26.27
N LYS A 492 -6.39 -2.47 -26.69
CA LYS A 492 -6.20 -3.77 -26.01
C LYS A 492 -5.13 -4.67 -26.64
N LYS A 493 -4.36 -4.15 -27.60
CA LYS A 493 -3.28 -4.91 -28.22
C LYS A 493 -2.23 -5.25 -27.15
N SER A 494 -2.03 -6.55 -26.89
CA SER A 494 -1.05 -7.05 -25.94
C SER A 494 0.28 -7.37 -26.64
N ALA A 495 1.36 -7.46 -25.88
CA ALA A 495 2.60 -8.09 -26.31
C ALA A 495 2.34 -9.53 -26.77
N THR A 496 3.24 -10.10 -27.55
CA THR A 496 3.11 -11.40 -28.19
C THR A 496 4.40 -12.20 -28.04
N GLY A 497 4.33 -13.49 -27.79
CA GLY A 497 5.49 -14.36 -27.69
C GLY A 497 6.26 -14.20 -26.38
N LEU A 498 7.52 -14.63 -26.36
CA LEU A 498 8.46 -14.39 -25.28
C LEU A 498 8.89 -12.93 -25.27
N LEU A 499 9.12 -12.37 -24.08
CA LEU A 499 9.33 -10.95 -23.87
C LEU A 499 10.70 -10.67 -23.28
N ARG A 500 11.33 -9.60 -23.76
CA ARG A 500 12.55 -9.04 -23.18
C ARG A 500 12.36 -7.56 -22.90
N VAL A 501 12.83 -7.10 -21.77
CA VAL A 501 12.89 -5.67 -21.42
C VAL A 501 14.34 -5.24 -21.33
N GLU A 502 14.68 -4.15 -21.97
CA GLU A 502 16.02 -3.55 -21.94
C GLU A 502 15.95 -2.12 -21.49
N THR A 503 17.04 -1.62 -20.93
CA THR A 503 17.22 -0.20 -20.67
C THR A 503 17.86 0.46 -21.89
N ASP A 504 17.26 1.53 -22.41
CA ASP A 504 17.83 2.31 -23.49
C ASP A 504 18.96 3.25 -23.00
N THR A 505 19.55 4.02 -23.92
CA THR A 505 20.63 4.97 -23.62
C THR A 505 20.23 6.07 -22.64
N ASP A 506 18.95 6.38 -22.56
CA ASP A 506 18.39 7.41 -21.68
C ASP A 506 17.92 6.84 -20.33
N GLY A 507 18.16 5.53 -20.09
CA GLY A 507 17.76 4.84 -18.87
C GLY A 507 16.30 4.39 -18.82
N ASN A 508 15.53 4.50 -19.92
CA ASN A 508 14.13 4.07 -19.96
C ASN A 508 14.01 2.62 -20.39
N TYR A 509 13.05 1.91 -19.80
CA TYR A 509 12.74 0.54 -20.19
C TYR A 509 11.99 0.48 -21.52
N LYS A 510 12.41 -0.44 -22.39
CA LYS A 510 11.76 -0.78 -23.67
C LYS A 510 11.45 -2.26 -23.74
N LEU A 511 10.26 -2.56 -24.27
CA LEU A 511 9.81 -3.91 -24.54
C LEU A 511 10.24 -4.37 -25.94
N PHE A 512 10.79 -5.59 -26.01
CA PHE A 512 10.97 -6.39 -27.22
C PHE A 512 10.13 -7.66 -27.07
N ASP A 513 9.22 -7.88 -27.97
CA ASP A 513 8.37 -9.07 -27.99
C ASP A 513 8.82 -10.05 -29.10
N LYS A 514 8.25 -11.28 -29.11
CA LYS A 514 8.59 -12.37 -30.06
C LYS A 514 10.08 -12.73 -30.08
N VAL A 515 10.72 -12.62 -28.94
CA VAL A 515 12.14 -12.98 -28.82
C VAL A 515 12.33 -14.48 -28.66
N SER A 516 13.56 -14.97 -28.89
CA SER A 516 13.91 -16.36 -28.56
C SER A 516 14.16 -16.52 -27.05
N TRP A 517 14.17 -17.75 -26.54
CA TRP A 517 14.53 -18.05 -25.15
C TRP A 517 15.92 -17.53 -24.76
N ALA A 518 16.89 -17.57 -25.68
CA ALA A 518 18.23 -17.02 -25.43
C ALA A 518 18.18 -15.52 -25.14
N PHE A 519 17.30 -14.79 -25.83
CA PHE A 519 17.10 -13.35 -25.61
C PHE A 519 16.21 -13.05 -24.40
N GLU A 520 15.16 -13.87 -24.15
CA GLU A 520 14.30 -13.73 -22.96
C GLU A 520 15.12 -13.90 -21.67
N ASN A 521 16.11 -14.81 -21.67
CA ASN A 521 17.00 -15.05 -20.53
C ASN A 521 18.05 -13.97 -20.30
N SER A 522 18.08 -12.94 -21.13
CA SER A 522 18.93 -11.75 -20.97
C SER A 522 18.05 -10.50 -20.88
N GLY A 523 18.59 -9.38 -20.47
CA GLY A 523 17.84 -8.12 -20.32
C GLY A 523 17.64 -7.70 -18.86
N SER A 524 16.71 -6.77 -18.63
CA SER A 524 16.54 -6.10 -17.33
C SER A 524 15.61 -6.87 -16.36
N LEU A 525 14.82 -7.83 -16.84
CA LEU A 525 14.00 -8.70 -15.99
C LEU A 525 14.90 -9.70 -15.26
N GLN A 526 14.90 -9.67 -13.94
CA GLN A 526 15.73 -10.51 -13.07
C GLN A 526 14.88 -11.56 -12.38
N THR A 527 15.41 -12.76 -12.20
CA THR A 527 14.75 -13.81 -11.42
C THR A 527 14.56 -13.33 -9.98
N ILE A 528 13.32 -13.34 -9.50
CA ILE A 528 13.00 -13.02 -8.11
C ILE A 528 12.52 -14.24 -7.33
N TYR A 529 11.98 -15.25 -8.06
CA TYR A 529 11.51 -16.50 -7.47
C TYR A 529 11.61 -17.64 -8.47
N CYS A 530 12.12 -18.79 -8.03
CA CYS A 530 12.15 -20.02 -8.81
C CYS A 530 12.03 -21.25 -7.89
N ASN A 531 10.96 -22.04 -8.05
CA ASN A 531 10.78 -23.32 -7.35
C ASN A 531 11.02 -23.23 -5.83
N GLY A 532 10.40 -22.27 -5.15
CA GLY A 532 10.53 -22.07 -3.71
C GLY A 532 11.74 -21.24 -3.27
N LYS A 533 12.61 -20.82 -4.19
CA LYS A 533 13.81 -20.03 -3.88
C LYS A 533 13.65 -18.57 -4.30
N PHE A 534 14.08 -17.67 -3.42
CA PHE A 534 14.11 -16.23 -3.68
C PHE A 534 15.49 -15.82 -4.16
N GLU A 535 15.52 -14.95 -5.17
CA GLU A 535 16.75 -14.39 -5.74
C GLU A 535 16.61 -12.87 -5.89
N ASN A 536 17.72 -12.15 -6.04
CA ASN A 536 17.76 -10.70 -6.27
C ASN A 536 16.89 -9.90 -5.28
N THR A 537 16.90 -10.27 -4.01
CA THR A 537 16.15 -9.58 -2.96
C THR A 537 16.75 -8.20 -2.69
N THR A 538 15.89 -7.25 -2.30
CA THR A 538 16.28 -5.87 -2.04
C THR A 538 15.75 -5.41 -0.66
N THR A 539 16.12 -4.20 -0.24
CA THR A 539 15.61 -3.55 0.97
C THR A 539 14.79 -2.31 0.61
N LEU A 540 13.87 -1.90 1.49
CA LEU A 540 13.09 -0.69 1.30
C LEU A 540 14.00 0.56 1.22
N THR A 541 15.09 0.56 1.98
CA THR A 541 16.11 1.62 1.94
C THR A 541 16.71 1.78 0.55
N LYS A 542 17.13 0.69 -0.10
CA LYS A 542 17.66 0.74 -1.48
C LYS A 542 16.62 1.20 -2.50
N ILE A 543 15.36 0.75 -2.36
CA ILE A 543 14.26 1.19 -3.22
C ILE A 543 14.05 2.70 -3.10
N ARG A 544 14.01 3.22 -1.88
CA ARG A 544 13.88 4.65 -1.58
C ARG A 544 15.03 5.46 -2.19
N GLU A 545 16.26 4.99 -2.03
CA GLU A 545 17.44 5.63 -2.61
C GLU A 545 17.37 5.69 -4.15
N SER A 546 16.98 4.58 -4.79
CA SER A 546 16.80 4.52 -6.24
C SER A 546 15.79 5.57 -6.73
N LEU A 547 14.63 5.68 -6.08
CA LEU A 547 13.60 6.65 -6.45
C LEU A 547 14.02 8.11 -6.17
N LYS A 548 14.78 8.36 -5.10
CA LYS A 548 15.36 9.69 -4.82
C LYS A 548 16.34 10.11 -5.90
N ASN A 549 17.24 9.23 -6.30
CA ASN A 549 18.25 9.51 -7.31
C ASN A 549 17.65 9.87 -8.68
N ILE A 550 16.47 9.30 -9.01
CA ILE A 550 15.75 9.65 -10.24
C ILE A 550 15.26 11.11 -10.22
N LEU A 551 14.87 11.62 -9.04
CA LEU A 551 14.35 12.99 -8.89
C LEU A 551 15.46 14.05 -8.72
N THR A 552 16.65 13.65 -8.31
CA THR A 552 17.77 14.56 -8.15
C THR A 552 18.45 14.72 -9.52
N PRO A 553 18.54 15.94 -10.11
CA PRO A 553 19.31 16.14 -11.33
C PRO A 553 20.73 15.64 -11.11
N GLN A 554 21.22 14.76 -11.96
CA GLN A 554 22.64 14.43 -11.97
C GLN A 554 23.38 15.73 -12.29
N LEU A 555 24.08 16.28 -11.31
CA LEU A 555 25.06 17.34 -11.53
C LEU A 555 26.17 16.72 -12.39
N THR A 556 25.98 16.79 -13.72
CA THR A 556 27.04 16.49 -14.73
C THR A 556 27.99 17.65 -14.87
#